data_71b645ba62e415ce0d480d3c446fd784
#
_entry.id   71b645ba62e415ce0d480d3c446fd784
#
_cell.length_a   1.000
_cell.length_b   1.000
_cell.length_c   1.000
_cell.angle_alpha   90.00
_cell.angle_beta   90.00
_cell.angle_gamma   90.00
#
_symmetry.space_group_name_H-M   'P 1'
#
loop_
_entity.id
_entity.type
_entity.pdbx_description
1 polymer ?
#
loop_
_entity_poly.entity_id
_entity_poly.type
_entity_poly.pdbx_seq_one_letter_code
_entity_poly.pdbx_strand_id
1 'polypeptide(L)'
;MVTKLTYLFLFLNISFVSAQIDSLALFDGKSLDGWIPKIRGEQAGDDSRVTFRVVNGEIHVNYSNYDSFDEQFGLLFYQESFGFYELSFEYRFLEGQIHDGPDWAFKNSGIMFHSESPYEMELNQDFPISLEAQLLGSKDEHQIRPTMNLCTPGTHVRMENVLKKEHCIYSEGPSFHDGQWVKVVLKVKPDLTVEHWVNGQLVMKYHNAVIGGGGVNKEMEGSNIELKQGYIALQSESHPVAFREIYITVLE
;
A
#
# COMPACT_ATOMS: atom_id res chain seq x y z
N MET A 1 -48.75 -59.87 -20.20
CA MET A 1 -48.97 -58.68 -19.36
C MET A 1 -47.57 -58.16 -19.00
N VAL A 2 -47.08 -57.12 -19.69
CA VAL A 2 -45.73 -56.59 -19.48
C VAL A 2 -45.86 -55.28 -18.69
N THR A 3 -45.40 -55.28 -17.46
CA THR A 3 -45.43 -54.12 -16.56
C THR A 3 -44.30 -53.18 -16.92
N LYS A 4 -44.63 -51.97 -17.44
CA LYS A 4 -43.66 -50.91 -17.66
C LYS A 4 -43.29 -50.23 -16.34
N LEU A 5 -42.04 -50.32 -15.94
CA LEU A 5 -41.47 -49.62 -14.79
C LEU A 5 -41.03 -48.23 -15.26
N THR A 6 -41.68 -47.16 -14.78
CA THR A 6 -41.34 -45.77 -15.07
C THR A 6 -40.37 -45.25 -14.01
N TYR A 7 -39.14 -44.95 -14.38
CA TYR A 7 -38.16 -44.28 -13.49
C TYR A 7 -38.39 -42.79 -13.49
N LEU A 8 -38.69 -42.20 -12.33
CA LEU A 8 -38.79 -40.79 -12.10
C LEU A 8 -37.39 -40.27 -11.71
N PHE A 9 -36.72 -39.53 -12.61
CA PHE A 9 -35.47 -38.85 -12.29
C PHE A 9 -35.79 -37.54 -11.59
N LEU A 10 -35.48 -37.46 -10.29
CA LEU A 10 -35.50 -36.21 -9.52
C LEU A 10 -34.19 -35.43 -9.83
N PHE A 11 -34.30 -34.35 -10.56
CA PHE A 11 -33.17 -33.41 -10.72
C PHE A 11 -33.09 -32.52 -9.49
N LEU A 12 -32.06 -32.73 -8.66
CA LEU A 12 -31.70 -31.84 -7.57
C LEU A 12 -31.02 -30.62 -8.14
N ASN A 13 -31.70 -29.47 -8.17
CA ASN A 13 -31.04 -28.18 -8.50
C ASN A 13 -30.22 -27.73 -7.29
N ILE A 14 -28.90 -27.89 -7.35
CA ILE A 14 -27.99 -27.31 -6.39
C ILE A 14 -27.71 -25.89 -6.85
N SER A 15 -28.37 -24.91 -6.21
CA SER A 15 -28.06 -23.51 -6.36
C SER A 15 -26.75 -23.23 -5.60
N PHE A 16 -25.66 -22.98 -6.31
CA PHE A 16 -24.45 -22.41 -5.72
C PHE A 16 -24.77 -20.96 -5.38
N VAL A 17 -24.92 -20.66 -4.11
CA VAL A 17 -24.86 -19.27 -3.61
C VAL A 17 -23.37 -18.88 -3.65
N SER A 18 -22.98 -18.13 -4.66
CA SER A 18 -21.69 -17.43 -4.65
C SER A 18 -21.80 -16.36 -3.57
N ALA A 19 -21.05 -16.50 -2.49
CA ALA A 19 -20.88 -15.41 -1.55
C ALA A 19 -20.25 -14.26 -2.33
N GLN A 20 -20.98 -13.17 -2.49
CA GLN A 20 -20.45 -11.94 -3.05
C GLN A 20 -19.50 -11.37 -2.00
N ILE A 21 -18.22 -11.40 -2.26
CA ILE A 21 -17.23 -10.74 -1.40
C ILE A 21 -17.40 -9.25 -1.64
N ASP A 22 -17.96 -8.55 -0.66
CA ASP A 22 -18.19 -7.10 -0.76
C ASP A 22 -16.84 -6.38 -0.67
N SER A 23 -16.51 -5.64 -1.74
CA SER A 23 -15.36 -4.76 -1.79
C SER A 23 -15.78 -3.34 -1.39
N LEU A 24 -15.07 -2.76 -0.42
CA LEU A 24 -15.28 -1.39 0.05
C LEU A 24 -14.38 -0.42 -0.75
N ALA A 25 -14.97 0.63 -1.31
CA ALA A 25 -14.21 1.74 -1.87
C ALA A 25 -13.66 2.61 -0.73
N LEU A 26 -12.32 2.71 -0.62
CA LEU A 26 -11.66 3.59 0.35
C LEU A 26 -11.62 5.05 -0.14
N PHE A 27 -11.81 5.27 -1.42
CA PHE A 27 -11.86 6.58 -2.04
C PHE A 27 -13.07 6.69 -2.98
N ASP A 28 -13.87 7.74 -2.80
CA ASP A 28 -15.11 7.95 -3.55
C ASP A 28 -14.93 8.77 -4.86
N GLY A 29 -13.70 9.20 -5.14
CA GLY A 29 -13.37 10.05 -6.28
C GLY A 29 -13.74 11.54 -6.10
N LYS A 30 -14.20 11.97 -4.92
CA LYS A 30 -14.74 13.33 -4.70
C LYS A 30 -14.10 14.07 -3.54
N SER A 31 -13.85 13.40 -2.41
CA SER A 31 -13.32 14.00 -1.21
C SER A 31 -12.23 13.12 -0.57
N LEU A 32 -11.49 13.69 0.38
CA LEU A 32 -10.60 12.96 1.27
C LEU A 32 -11.29 12.61 2.60
N ASP A 33 -12.62 12.57 2.64
CA ASP A 33 -13.37 12.15 3.82
C ASP A 33 -12.96 10.70 4.20
N GLY A 34 -12.65 10.50 5.47
CA GLY A 34 -12.11 9.22 5.94
C GLY A 34 -10.60 9.07 5.79
N TRP A 35 -9.90 10.10 5.30
CA TRP A 35 -8.45 10.13 5.20
C TRP A 35 -7.83 11.18 6.12
N ILE A 36 -6.71 10.84 6.75
CA ILE A 36 -6.02 11.63 7.77
C ILE A 36 -4.60 11.91 7.28
N PRO A 37 -4.25 13.14 6.90
CA PRO A 37 -2.88 13.48 6.56
C PRO A 37 -1.99 13.48 7.81
N LYS A 38 -0.73 13.11 7.66
CA LYS A 38 0.32 13.28 8.64
C LYS A 38 1.59 13.68 7.89
N ILE A 39 1.92 14.95 8.01
CA ILE A 39 3.13 15.53 7.41
C ILE A 39 4.19 15.69 8.51
N ARG A 40 5.45 15.43 8.19
CA ARG A 40 6.57 15.69 9.11
C ARG A 40 6.55 17.15 9.54
N GLY A 41 6.61 17.39 10.85
CA GLY A 41 6.50 18.71 11.44
C GLY A 41 5.07 19.20 11.71
N GLU A 42 4.04 18.45 11.30
CA GLU A 42 2.63 18.78 11.53
C GLU A 42 1.92 17.70 12.38
N GLN A 43 0.85 18.06 13.07
CA GLN A 43 0.02 17.10 13.82
C GLN A 43 -0.79 16.23 12.84
N ALA A 44 -1.17 15.04 13.27
CA ALA A 44 -2.08 14.20 12.49
C ALA A 44 -3.41 14.94 12.26
N GLY A 45 -3.83 15.00 11.01
CA GLY A 45 -4.99 15.75 10.54
C GLY A 45 -4.65 17.10 9.90
N ASP A 46 -3.45 17.62 10.14
CA ASP A 46 -2.99 18.88 9.52
C ASP A 46 -2.26 18.60 8.19
N ASP A 47 -2.55 19.44 7.20
CA ASP A 47 -1.86 19.50 5.89
C ASP A 47 -1.86 20.95 5.42
N SER A 48 -1.06 21.78 6.06
CA SER A 48 -1.06 23.24 5.86
C SER A 48 -0.71 23.66 4.44
N ARG A 49 0.00 22.79 3.69
CA ARG A 49 0.41 23.04 2.30
C ARG A 49 -0.47 22.37 1.26
N VAL A 50 -1.51 21.64 1.70
CA VAL A 50 -2.41 20.90 0.81
C VAL A 50 -1.62 19.91 -0.08
N THR A 51 -0.79 19.10 0.58
CA THR A 51 0.02 18.05 -0.05
C THR A 51 -0.86 17.03 -0.76
N PHE A 52 -1.97 16.66 -0.11
CA PHE A 52 -2.94 15.73 -0.65
C PHE A 52 -4.21 16.46 -1.09
N ARG A 53 -4.64 16.21 -2.32
CA ARG A 53 -5.87 16.82 -2.86
C ARG A 53 -6.54 15.91 -3.89
N VAL A 54 -7.84 16.14 -4.08
CA VAL A 54 -8.60 15.46 -5.13
C VAL A 54 -8.56 16.30 -6.41
N VAL A 55 -8.16 15.67 -7.52
CA VAL A 55 -8.13 16.28 -8.84
C VAL A 55 -8.74 15.30 -9.85
N ASN A 56 -9.87 15.67 -10.46
CA ASN A 56 -10.54 14.85 -11.49
C ASN A 56 -10.80 13.38 -11.11
N GLY A 57 -11.16 13.13 -9.85
CA GLY A 57 -11.43 11.77 -9.37
C GLY A 57 -10.20 10.98 -8.94
N GLU A 58 -9.07 11.63 -8.78
CA GLU A 58 -7.79 11.05 -8.36
C GLU A 58 -7.30 11.73 -7.08
N ILE A 59 -6.64 11.00 -6.18
CA ILE A 59 -5.86 11.58 -5.07
C ILE A 59 -4.50 11.95 -5.64
N HIS A 60 -4.14 13.21 -5.58
CA HIS A 60 -2.83 13.71 -6.01
C HIS A 60 -1.96 14.07 -4.80
N VAL A 61 -0.74 13.58 -4.78
CA VAL A 61 0.36 14.17 -4.02
C VAL A 61 0.89 15.36 -4.81
N ASN A 62 0.96 16.51 -4.18
CA ASN A 62 1.23 17.76 -4.87
C ASN A 62 2.13 18.70 -4.05
N TYR A 63 3.05 19.34 -4.70
CA TYR A 63 4.02 20.25 -4.08
C TYR A 63 3.93 21.70 -4.57
N SER A 64 2.80 22.10 -5.18
CA SER A 64 2.65 23.46 -5.73
C SER A 64 2.68 24.57 -4.67
N ASN A 65 2.44 24.26 -3.41
CA ASN A 65 2.49 25.19 -2.29
C ASN A 65 3.77 25.09 -1.47
N TYR A 66 4.78 24.37 -1.99
CA TYR A 66 6.08 24.21 -1.37
C TYR A 66 7.11 25.08 -2.10
N ASP A 67 7.91 25.81 -1.35
CA ASP A 67 9.08 26.52 -1.91
C ASP A 67 10.24 25.53 -2.16
N SER A 68 10.38 24.55 -1.28
CA SER A 68 11.34 23.45 -1.32
C SER A 68 10.76 22.23 -0.60
N PHE A 69 11.32 21.04 -0.81
CA PHE A 69 10.87 19.82 -0.14
C PHE A 69 11.17 19.84 1.35
N ASP A 70 12.37 20.26 1.73
CA ASP A 70 12.84 20.41 3.11
C ASP A 70 12.52 19.18 3.99
N GLU A 71 12.76 17.99 3.45
CA GLU A 71 12.46 16.70 4.11
C GLU A 71 11.01 16.56 4.63
N GLN A 72 10.06 17.24 4.03
CA GLN A 72 8.65 17.18 4.42
C GLN A 72 7.96 15.94 3.83
N PHE A 73 8.38 14.80 4.35
CA PHE A 73 7.71 13.53 4.10
C PHE A 73 6.27 13.57 4.61
N GLY A 74 5.38 12.90 3.91
CA GLY A 74 3.97 12.89 4.25
C GLY A 74 3.29 11.56 3.98
N LEU A 75 2.21 11.36 4.71
CA LEU A 75 1.37 10.17 4.66
C LEU A 75 -0.09 10.58 4.68
N LEU A 76 -0.90 9.90 3.89
CA LEU A 76 -2.35 10.04 3.91
C LEU A 76 -2.94 8.71 4.39
N PHE A 77 -3.29 8.64 5.67
CA PHE A 77 -3.81 7.46 6.33
C PHE A 77 -5.30 7.28 6.08
N TYR A 78 -5.75 6.07 5.79
CA TYR A 78 -7.16 5.74 5.92
C TYR A 78 -7.52 5.59 7.40
N GLN A 79 -8.71 6.08 7.79
CA GLN A 79 -9.10 6.24 9.20
C GLN A 79 -9.27 4.92 9.97
N GLU A 80 -9.45 3.79 9.26
CA GLU A 80 -9.64 2.48 9.86
C GLU A 80 -8.41 1.59 9.69
N SER A 81 -8.16 0.72 10.67
CA SER A 81 -7.11 -0.30 10.60
C SER A 81 -7.68 -1.62 10.10
N PHE A 82 -6.85 -2.39 9.38
CA PHE A 82 -7.22 -3.68 8.80
C PHE A 82 -6.22 -4.77 9.18
N GLY A 83 -6.72 -6.00 9.33
CA GLY A 83 -5.90 -7.18 9.56
C GLY A 83 -5.58 -7.91 8.26
N PHE A 84 -6.54 -8.67 7.74
CA PHE A 84 -6.38 -9.47 6.53
C PHE A 84 -7.28 -8.94 5.42
N TYR A 85 -6.69 -8.72 4.24
CA TYR A 85 -7.41 -8.08 3.15
C TYR A 85 -6.69 -8.24 1.81
N GLU A 86 -7.43 -7.94 0.75
CA GLU A 86 -6.92 -7.62 -0.56
C GLU A 86 -7.16 -6.13 -0.81
N LEU A 87 -6.09 -5.34 -0.98
CA LEU A 87 -6.14 -3.93 -1.36
C LEU A 87 -5.75 -3.81 -2.83
N SER A 88 -6.61 -3.22 -3.65
CA SER A 88 -6.32 -2.94 -5.05
C SER A 88 -6.40 -1.44 -5.31
N PHE A 89 -5.49 -0.92 -6.12
CA PHE A 89 -5.51 0.47 -6.55
C PHE A 89 -4.71 0.63 -7.85
N GLU A 90 -4.84 1.81 -8.45
CA GLU A 90 -3.99 2.25 -9.55
C GLU A 90 -3.19 3.49 -9.13
N TYR A 91 -1.93 3.55 -9.58
CA TYR A 91 -1.08 4.72 -9.38
C TYR A 91 -0.38 5.11 -10.69
N ARG A 92 0.06 6.37 -10.75
CA ARG A 92 0.99 6.87 -11.77
C ARG A 92 1.83 8.00 -11.21
N PHE A 93 3.09 8.08 -11.61
CA PHE A 93 3.90 9.26 -11.33
C PHE A 93 3.53 10.39 -12.28
N LEU A 94 3.44 11.60 -11.73
CA LEU A 94 3.24 12.83 -12.49
C LEU A 94 4.60 13.45 -12.85
N GLU A 95 4.59 14.53 -13.60
CA GLU A 95 5.84 15.21 -13.99
C GLU A 95 6.36 16.14 -12.88
N GLY A 96 7.68 16.27 -12.82
CA GLY A 96 8.36 17.30 -12.03
C GLY A 96 8.51 16.96 -10.55
N GLN A 97 9.61 16.32 -10.15
CA GLN A 97 10.00 16.29 -8.74
C GLN A 97 10.21 17.72 -8.23
N ILE A 98 9.77 18.00 -7.00
CA ILE A 98 10.02 19.31 -6.37
C ILE A 98 11.51 19.59 -6.29
N HIS A 99 11.87 20.86 -6.40
CA HIS A 99 13.23 21.34 -6.18
C HIS A 99 13.75 20.84 -4.83
N ASP A 100 15.02 20.42 -4.77
CA ASP A 100 15.73 19.83 -3.62
C ASP A 100 15.18 18.48 -3.11
N GLY A 101 14.22 17.88 -3.80
CA GLY A 101 13.86 16.49 -3.57
C GLY A 101 15.08 15.58 -3.79
N PRO A 102 15.38 14.65 -2.86
CA PRO A 102 16.58 13.81 -2.97
C PRO A 102 16.51 12.89 -4.19
N ASP A 103 17.65 12.63 -4.82
CA ASP A 103 17.74 11.80 -6.04
C ASP A 103 17.13 10.41 -5.88
N TRP A 104 17.24 9.80 -4.69
CA TRP A 104 16.68 8.50 -4.42
C TRP A 104 15.14 8.51 -4.38
N ALA A 105 14.53 9.67 -4.07
CA ALA A 105 13.08 9.86 -4.04
C ALA A 105 12.50 10.27 -5.41
N PHE A 106 13.29 10.28 -6.47
CA PHE A 106 12.76 10.47 -7.82
C PHE A 106 11.81 9.34 -8.20
N LYS A 107 10.58 9.67 -8.57
CA LYS A 107 9.49 8.70 -8.83
C LYS A 107 9.49 7.60 -7.77
N ASN A 108 9.40 8.01 -6.49
CA ASN A 108 9.28 7.17 -5.32
C ASN A 108 8.04 7.56 -4.53
N SER A 109 7.31 6.57 -4.11
CA SER A 109 6.13 6.64 -3.25
C SER A 109 5.89 5.23 -2.69
N GLY A 110 4.86 5.04 -1.88
CA GLY A 110 4.55 3.73 -1.34
C GLY A 110 3.15 3.66 -0.74
N ILE A 111 2.76 2.43 -0.43
CA ILE A 111 1.63 2.13 0.44
C ILE A 111 2.20 1.57 1.73
N MET A 112 2.09 2.36 2.81
CA MET A 112 2.33 1.84 4.16
C MET A 112 1.14 0.99 4.56
N PHE A 113 1.39 -0.16 5.16
CA PHE A 113 0.33 -1.04 5.64
C PHE A 113 0.76 -1.78 6.91
N HIS A 114 -0.20 -2.30 7.65
CA HIS A 114 0.01 -2.71 9.03
C HIS A 114 0.80 -1.66 9.83
N SER A 115 0.50 -0.41 9.52
CA SER A 115 1.19 0.75 10.08
C SER A 115 0.67 1.09 11.47
N GLU A 116 1.53 1.66 12.31
CA GLU A 116 1.09 2.35 13.51
C GLU A 116 0.10 3.46 13.18
N SER A 117 -0.61 3.94 14.20
CA SER A 117 -1.60 5.01 14.06
C SER A 117 -0.92 6.35 13.71
N PRO A 118 -1.54 7.18 12.82
CA PRO A 118 -1.02 8.52 12.57
C PRO A 118 -0.94 9.39 13.84
N TYR A 119 -1.77 9.10 14.84
CA TYR A 119 -1.78 9.82 16.12
C TYR A 119 -0.70 9.36 17.11
N GLU A 120 -0.06 8.20 16.86
CA GLU A 120 1.04 7.68 17.66
C GLU A 120 2.41 8.09 17.07
N MET A 121 2.45 8.53 15.81
CA MET A 121 3.67 9.05 15.20
C MET A 121 4.15 10.32 15.90
N GLU A 122 5.45 10.42 16.11
CA GLU A 122 6.08 11.65 16.61
C GLU A 122 5.92 12.80 15.60
N LEU A 123 6.03 14.04 16.08
CA LEU A 123 5.84 15.24 15.26
C LEU A 123 6.77 15.24 14.03
N ASN A 124 8.04 14.90 14.22
CA ASN A 124 9.07 14.92 13.19
C ASN A 124 9.47 13.51 12.70
N GLN A 125 8.61 12.54 12.88
CA GLN A 125 8.85 11.19 12.37
C GLN A 125 8.62 11.15 10.86
N ASP A 126 9.59 10.60 10.12
CA ASP A 126 9.55 10.53 8.65
C ASP A 126 8.62 9.41 8.16
N PHE A 127 8.76 8.22 8.73
CA PHE A 127 8.01 7.03 8.36
C PHE A 127 7.46 6.31 9.59
N PRO A 128 6.27 5.71 9.50
CA PRO A 128 5.70 4.95 10.60
C PRO A 128 6.38 3.59 10.74
N ILE A 129 6.26 2.98 11.92
CA ILE A 129 6.51 1.54 12.05
C ILE A 129 5.48 0.82 11.20
N SER A 130 5.91 0.16 10.11
CA SER A 130 5.01 -0.42 9.11
C SER A 130 5.74 -1.42 8.22
N LEU A 131 4.98 -2.01 7.31
CA LEU A 131 5.48 -2.54 6.04
C LEU A 131 5.14 -1.52 4.94
N GLU A 132 5.95 -1.49 3.90
CA GLU A 132 5.73 -0.65 2.73
C GLU A 132 5.77 -1.49 1.44
N ALA A 133 4.73 -1.37 0.64
CA ALA A 133 4.78 -1.77 -0.76
C ALA A 133 5.26 -0.55 -1.56
N GLN A 134 6.58 -0.49 -1.80
CA GLN A 134 7.24 0.66 -2.43
C GLN A 134 6.91 0.75 -3.92
N LEU A 135 6.48 1.90 -4.35
CA LEU A 135 6.16 2.23 -5.73
C LEU A 135 7.31 3.01 -6.35
N LEU A 136 7.92 2.46 -7.38
CA LEU A 136 9.01 3.14 -8.10
C LEU A 136 8.66 3.36 -9.56
N GLY A 137 9.23 4.44 -10.11
CA GLY A 137 9.26 4.69 -11.55
C GLY A 137 10.68 4.96 -12.02
N SER A 138 11.00 4.54 -13.24
CA SER A 138 12.29 4.74 -13.90
C SER A 138 12.37 6.11 -14.57
N LYS A 139 13.59 6.58 -14.83
CA LYS A 139 13.85 7.82 -15.61
C LYS A 139 13.53 7.60 -17.09
N ASP A 140 13.90 6.42 -17.59
CA ASP A 140 13.75 5.99 -18.97
C ASP A 140 13.61 4.46 -19.08
N GLU A 141 13.50 3.96 -20.29
CA GLU A 141 13.34 2.52 -20.58
C GLU A 141 14.58 1.66 -20.27
N HIS A 142 15.75 2.27 -20.09
CA HIS A 142 17.01 1.56 -19.82
C HIS A 142 17.27 1.38 -18.33
N GLN A 143 16.63 2.16 -17.48
CA GLN A 143 16.79 2.07 -16.04
C GLN A 143 15.92 0.95 -15.46
N ILE A 144 16.55 -0.09 -14.90
CA ILE A 144 15.85 -1.12 -14.14
C ILE A 144 15.58 -0.59 -12.73
N ARG A 145 14.30 -0.37 -12.43
CA ARG A 145 13.81 0.11 -11.14
C ARG A 145 12.44 -0.49 -10.87
N PRO A 146 12.39 -1.75 -10.39
CA PRO A 146 11.15 -2.50 -10.23
C PRO A 146 10.22 -1.82 -9.23
N THR A 147 8.93 -1.92 -9.44
CA THR A 147 7.91 -1.43 -8.51
C THR A 147 7.37 -2.53 -7.61
N MET A 148 6.62 -2.17 -6.57
CA MET A 148 6.07 -3.07 -5.54
C MET A 148 7.18 -3.84 -4.80
N ASN A 149 8.29 -3.16 -4.50
CA ASN A 149 9.32 -3.66 -3.59
C ASN A 149 8.76 -3.76 -2.17
N LEU A 150 9.46 -4.45 -1.30
CA LEU A 150 9.19 -4.43 0.13
C LEU A 150 10.19 -3.51 0.82
N CYS A 151 9.72 -2.50 1.56
CA CYS A 151 10.53 -1.82 2.57
C CYS A 151 9.94 -2.04 3.97
N THR A 152 10.77 -2.03 5.00
CA THR A 152 10.43 -2.47 6.35
C THR A 152 10.83 -1.44 7.42
N PRO A 153 10.24 -0.22 7.41
CA PRO A 153 10.54 0.76 8.44
C PRO A 153 10.10 0.25 9.82
N GLY A 154 11.07 0.04 10.71
CA GLY A 154 10.83 -0.48 12.06
C GLY A 154 10.37 -1.93 12.16
N THR A 155 10.44 -2.70 11.06
CA THR A 155 9.92 -4.07 10.98
C THR A 155 10.89 -5.04 10.32
N HIS A 156 10.61 -6.33 10.43
CA HIS A 156 11.27 -7.41 9.68
C HIS A 156 10.24 -8.40 9.16
N VAL A 157 10.61 -9.16 8.14
CA VAL A 157 9.77 -10.22 7.56
C VAL A 157 10.55 -11.52 7.41
N ARG A 158 9.87 -12.62 7.08
CA ARG A 158 10.51 -13.87 6.70
C ARG A 158 10.27 -14.17 5.21
N MET A 159 11.35 -14.55 4.53
CA MET A 159 11.30 -15.15 3.20
C MET A 159 11.95 -16.53 3.27
N GLU A 160 11.30 -17.56 2.77
CA GLU A 160 11.79 -18.96 2.85
C GLU A 160 12.22 -19.34 4.28
N ASN A 161 11.47 -18.91 5.30
CA ASN A 161 11.74 -19.07 6.74
C ASN A 161 13.01 -18.36 7.26
N VAL A 162 13.70 -17.58 6.44
CA VAL A 162 14.83 -16.74 6.87
C VAL A 162 14.33 -15.34 7.23
N LEU A 163 14.73 -14.88 8.42
CA LEU A 163 14.43 -13.50 8.84
C LEU A 163 15.25 -12.53 7.99
N LYS A 164 14.56 -11.64 7.29
CA LYS A 164 15.12 -10.57 6.49
C LYS A 164 15.14 -9.29 7.31
N LYS A 165 16.31 -8.65 7.35
CA LYS A 165 16.56 -7.41 8.11
C LYS A 165 16.96 -6.24 7.21
N GLU A 166 17.05 -6.49 5.92
CA GLU A 166 17.30 -5.47 4.92
C GLU A 166 16.16 -4.47 4.91
N HIS A 167 16.47 -3.16 4.88
CA HIS A 167 15.45 -2.12 4.89
C HIS A 167 14.53 -2.21 3.65
N CYS A 168 15.10 -2.42 2.46
CA CYS A 168 14.32 -2.63 1.25
C CYS A 168 14.82 -3.85 0.47
N ILE A 169 13.88 -4.63 -0.05
CA ILE A 169 14.10 -5.81 -0.87
C ILE A 169 13.38 -5.61 -2.21
N TYR A 170 14.12 -5.75 -3.30
CA TYR A 170 13.56 -5.58 -4.64
C TYR A 170 12.62 -6.72 -5.01
N SER A 171 11.53 -6.37 -5.68
CA SER A 171 10.59 -7.30 -6.27
C SER A 171 11.10 -7.84 -7.62
N GLU A 172 10.42 -8.86 -8.14
CA GLU A 172 10.57 -9.31 -9.52
C GLU A 172 9.65 -8.54 -10.48
N GLY A 173 9.18 -7.38 -10.07
CA GLY A 173 8.24 -6.54 -10.80
C GLY A 173 8.86 -5.82 -12.00
N PRO A 174 8.01 -5.34 -12.92
CA PRO A 174 8.46 -4.50 -14.02
C PRO A 174 8.87 -3.11 -13.55
N SER A 175 9.59 -2.40 -14.44
CA SER A 175 9.89 -0.98 -14.31
C SER A 175 9.00 -0.17 -15.24
N PHE A 176 8.51 0.99 -14.79
CA PHE A 176 7.64 1.89 -15.57
C PHE A 176 8.28 3.28 -15.65
N HIS A 177 8.26 3.93 -16.81
CA HIS A 177 8.96 5.20 -17.02
C HIS A 177 8.06 6.36 -17.52
N ASP A 178 6.94 6.09 -18.18
CA ASP A 178 6.16 7.08 -18.93
C ASP A 178 4.87 7.54 -18.25
N GLY A 179 4.79 7.55 -16.93
CA GLY A 179 3.63 8.08 -16.19
C GLY A 179 2.32 7.39 -16.49
N GLN A 180 2.37 6.14 -16.98
CA GLN A 180 1.20 5.31 -17.22
C GLN A 180 0.55 4.86 -15.93
N TRP A 181 -0.75 4.56 -15.97
CA TRP A 181 -1.43 3.92 -14.87
C TRP A 181 -0.94 2.49 -14.66
N VAL A 182 -0.58 2.18 -13.43
CA VAL A 182 -0.13 0.84 -13.01
C VAL A 182 -1.13 0.31 -12.00
N LYS A 183 -1.74 -0.84 -12.31
CA LYS A 183 -2.64 -1.54 -11.39
C LYS A 183 -1.84 -2.45 -10.47
N VAL A 184 -2.04 -2.29 -9.17
CA VAL A 184 -1.38 -3.12 -8.16
C VAL A 184 -2.39 -3.72 -7.19
N VAL A 185 -2.04 -4.87 -6.63
CA VAL A 185 -2.80 -5.53 -5.60
C VAL A 185 -1.86 -5.98 -4.49
N LEU A 186 -2.22 -5.65 -3.26
CA LEU A 186 -1.57 -6.12 -2.04
C LEU A 186 -2.52 -7.10 -1.35
N LYS A 187 -2.07 -8.35 -1.13
CA LYS A 187 -2.85 -9.36 -0.41
C LYS A 187 -2.18 -9.66 0.92
N VAL A 188 -2.89 -9.43 2.01
CA VAL A 188 -2.49 -9.77 3.37
C VAL A 188 -3.40 -10.87 3.86
N LYS A 189 -2.89 -12.09 3.96
CA LYS A 189 -3.68 -13.29 4.19
C LYS A 189 -3.73 -13.71 5.65
N PRO A 190 -4.77 -14.44 6.10
CA PRO A 190 -4.89 -14.92 7.47
C PRO A 190 -3.75 -15.83 7.95
N ASP A 191 -3.04 -16.48 7.03
CA ASP A 191 -1.83 -17.27 7.30
C ASP A 191 -0.56 -16.42 7.43
N LEU A 192 -0.71 -15.11 7.56
CA LEU A 192 0.35 -14.10 7.64
C LEU A 192 1.24 -14.02 6.39
N THR A 193 0.79 -14.57 5.27
CA THR A 193 1.44 -14.40 3.97
C THR A 193 1.03 -13.07 3.36
N VAL A 194 2.01 -12.34 2.84
CA VAL A 194 1.81 -11.11 2.07
C VAL A 194 2.28 -11.32 0.65
N GLU A 195 1.49 -10.85 -0.30
CA GLU A 195 1.78 -10.94 -1.73
C GLU A 195 1.59 -9.58 -2.39
N HIS A 196 2.58 -9.17 -3.20
CA HIS A 196 2.48 -7.98 -4.04
C HIS A 196 2.28 -8.40 -5.49
N TRP A 197 1.32 -7.77 -6.15
CA TRP A 197 0.93 -8.07 -7.53
C TRP A 197 0.96 -6.81 -8.37
N VAL A 198 1.49 -6.90 -9.58
CA VAL A 198 1.54 -5.82 -10.57
C VAL A 198 0.89 -6.30 -11.86
N ASN A 199 -0.15 -5.61 -12.33
CA ASN A 199 -0.89 -5.95 -13.54
C ASN A 199 -1.29 -7.44 -13.63
N GLY A 200 -1.64 -8.05 -12.48
CA GLY A 200 -2.05 -9.46 -12.39
C GLY A 200 -0.90 -10.47 -12.25
N GLN A 201 0.36 -10.02 -12.19
CA GLN A 201 1.52 -10.88 -11.96
C GLN A 201 1.98 -10.75 -10.50
N LEU A 202 2.20 -11.89 -9.81
CA LEU A 202 2.84 -11.96 -8.50
C LEU A 202 4.32 -11.57 -8.65
N VAL A 203 4.77 -10.56 -7.88
CA VAL A 203 6.14 -10.03 -7.99
C VAL A 203 6.91 -10.07 -6.67
N MET A 204 6.21 -10.27 -5.54
CA MET A 204 6.84 -10.37 -4.22
C MET A 204 5.98 -11.24 -3.31
N LYS A 205 6.62 -12.06 -2.48
CA LYS A 205 5.94 -12.88 -1.47
C LYS A 205 6.83 -13.05 -0.24
N TYR A 206 6.24 -12.85 0.93
CA TYR A 206 6.88 -13.05 2.23
C TYR A 206 5.84 -13.34 3.30
N HIS A 207 6.26 -13.55 4.55
CA HIS A 207 5.35 -13.90 5.63
C HIS A 207 5.90 -13.47 7.00
N ASN A 208 5.05 -13.54 8.02
CA ASN A 208 5.40 -13.35 9.42
C ASN A 208 6.17 -12.04 9.69
N ALA A 209 5.53 -10.92 9.37
CA ALA A 209 6.04 -9.61 9.71
C ALA A 209 6.08 -9.41 11.23
N VAL A 210 7.17 -8.84 11.73
CA VAL A 210 7.37 -8.52 13.15
C VAL A 210 7.89 -7.11 13.31
N ILE A 211 7.49 -6.44 14.39
CA ILE A 211 8.09 -5.19 14.84
C ILE A 211 9.47 -5.52 15.42
N GLY A 212 10.44 -4.62 15.25
CA GLY A 212 11.75 -4.79 15.84
C GLY A 212 12.92 -4.50 14.91
N GLY A 213 12.62 -3.95 13.73
CA GLY A 213 13.60 -3.42 12.79
C GLY A 213 14.14 -2.05 13.22
N GLY A 214 15.39 -1.79 12.91
CA GLY A 214 16.03 -0.50 13.17
C GLY A 214 15.49 0.62 12.28
N GLY A 215 15.78 1.84 12.64
CA GLY A 215 15.58 3.03 11.83
C GLY A 215 14.47 3.97 12.28
N VAL A 216 13.33 3.46 12.76
CA VAL A 216 12.20 4.31 13.16
C VAL A 216 12.11 4.43 14.69
N ASN A 217 12.09 3.33 15.42
CA ASN A 217 12.03 3.32 16.87
C ASN A 217 13.04 2.33 17.45
N LYS A 218 14.14 2.85 18.02
CA LYS A 218 15.23 2.03 18.60
C LYS A 218 14.81 1.24 19.85
N GLU A 219 13.83 1.74 20.60
CA GLU A 219 13.31 1.07 21.80
C GLU A 219 12.56 -0.22 21.47
N MET A 220 12.03 -0.31 20.26
CA MET A 220 11.34 -1.51 19.77
C MET A 220 12.26 -2.50 19.05
N GLU A 221 13.56 -2.20 18.94
CA GLU A 221 14.51 -3.08 18.27
C GLU A 221 14.58 -4.46 18.94
N GLY A 222 14.37 -5.51 18.15
CA GLY A 222 14.37 -6.89 18.62
C GLY A 222 13.14 -7.34 19.39
N SER A 223 12.07 -6.55 19.45
CA SER A 223 10.83 -6.92 20.17
C SER A 223 10.15 -8.16 19.58
N ASN A 224 10.28 -8.42 18.28
CA ASN A 224 9.66 -9.54 17.56
C ASN A 224 8.14 -9.68 17.77
N ILE A 225 7.44 -8.56 18.00
CA ILE A 225 6.00 -8.54 18.12
C ILE A 225 5.41 -8.78 16.74
N GLU A 226 4.53 -9.78 16.58
CA GLU A 226 3.86 -10.07 15.31
C GLU A 226 2.98 -8.90 14.86
N LEU A 227 3.11 -8.55 13.60
CA LEU A 227 2.37 -7.47 12.96
C LEU A 227 1.17 -8.07 12.21
N LYS A 228 -0.03 -7.99 12.81
CA LYS A 228 -1.24 -8.65 12.31
C LYS A 228 -2.31 -7.70 11.81
N GLN A 229 -2.22 -6.43 12.14
CA GLN A 229 -3.15 -5.37 11.74
C GLN A 229 -2.48 -4.01 11.85
N GLY A 230 -3.05 -3.03 11.21
CA GLY A 230 -2.62 -1.64 11.29
C GLY A 230 -3.28 -0.79 10.23
N TYR A 231 -2.87 0.45 10.16
CA TYR A 231 -3.40 1.42 9.22
C TYR A 231 -2.80 1.25 7.83
N ILE A 232 -3.49 1.78 6.83
CA ILE A 232 -3.03 1.89 5.43
C ILE A 232 -2.79 3.37 5.15
N ALA A 233 -1.65 3.72 4.53
CA ALA A 233 -1.36 5.09 4.14
C ALA A 233 -0.72 5.19 2.76
N LEU A 234 -1.08 6.22 2.02
CA LEU A 234 -0.42 6.64 0.77
C LEU A 234 0.74 7.57 1.11
N GLN A 235 1.90 7.37 0.50
CA GLN A 235 3.12 8.11 0.83
C GLN A 235 3.39 9.28 -0.12
N SER A 236 3.98 10.34 0.42
CA SER A 236 4.49 11.53 -0.25
C SER A 236 5.97 11.69 0.04
N GLU A 237 6.83 11.64 -1.00
CA GLU A 237 8.30 11.64 -0.91
C GLU A 237 8.97 12.55 -1.94
N SER A 238 8.52 13.77 -2.11
CA SER A 238 9.06 14.78 -3.04
C SER A 238 8.68 14.64 -4.52
N HIS A 239 8.22 13.48 -5.00
CA HIS A 239 7.79 13.35 -6.39
C HIS A 239 6.26 13.26 -6.46
N PRO A 240 5.59 14.08 -7.30
CA PRO A 240 4.15 14.02 -7.47
C PRO A 240 3.69 12.66 -7.99
N VAL A 241 2.65 12.13 -7.38
CA VAL A 241 2.02 10.85 -7.74
C VAL A 241 0.51 10.97 -7.64
N ALA A 242 -0.21 10.24 -8.47
CA ALA A 242 -1.66 10.17 -8.43
C ALA A 242 -2.11 8.73 -8.14
N PHE A 243 -3.22 8.62 -7.38
CA PHE A 243 -3.85 7.35 -7.01
C PHE A 243 -5.34 7.39 -7.35
N ARG A 244 -5.90 6.24 -7.74
CA ARG A 244 -7.33 6.07 -7.99
C ARG A 244 -7.75 4.61 -7.81
N GLU A 245 -9.07 4.36 -7.90
CA GLU A 245 -9.64 3.00 -7.85
C GLU A 245 -9.18 2.21 -6.61
N ILE A 246 -9.22 2.86 -5.43
CA ILE A 246 -8.71 2.30 -4.18
C ILE A 246 -9.83 1.49 -3.51
N TYR A 247 -9.72 0.17 -3.57
CA TYR A 247 -10.70 -0.77 -3.01
C TYR A 247 -10.05 -1.76 -2.07
N ILE A 248 -10.76 -2.09 -1.01
CA ILE A 248 -10.36 -3.13 -0.06
C ILE A 248 -11.43 -4.21 0.05
N THR A 249 -10.99 -5.45 0.10
CA THR A 249 -11.83 -6.61 0.40
C THR A 249 -11.26 -7.29 1.63
N VAL A 250 -12.02 -7.31 2.73
CA VAL A 250 -11.59 -7.97 3.97
C VAL A 250 -11.63 -9.48 3.77
N LEU A 251 -10.60 -10.18 4.24
CA LEU A 251 -10.46 -11.63 4.20
C LEU A 251 -10.74 -12.20 5.59
N GLU A 252 -11.42 -13.35 5.64
CA GLU A 252 -11.73 -14.09 6.87
C GLU A 252 -10.73 -15.21 7.15
#